data_ed15f9c1a5f5e44d56964f7c4e3eac96
#
_entry.id   ed15f9c1a5f5e44d56964f7c4e3eac96
#
_cell.length_a   1.000
_cell.length_b   1.000
_cell.length_c   1.000
_cell.angle_alpha   90.00
_cell.angle_beta   90.00
_cell.angle_gamma   90.00
#
_symmetry.space_group_name_H-M   'P 1'
#
loop_
_entity.id
_entity.type
_entity.pdbx_description
1 polymer ?
#
loop_
_entity_poly.entity_id
_entity_poly.type
_entity_poly.pdbx_seq_one_letter_code
_entity_poly.pdbx_strand_id
1 'polypeptide(L)'
;MPKLIVISDPYPRTLDLIFTKKKLKELKSMYKVITAPKTNKTEFYKKNIYKATFIMGQPSLDKNILSKAKKLKAIINVESNFMDNMDYDYCFKNSIHVIATSPVFSKPVAEMALGMTLSLLRNIHNAHSDFIKGCLLYTSDAADDLL
;
A
#
# COMPACT_ATOMS: atom_id res chain seq x y z
N MET A 1 4.72 -23.29 -21.62
CA MET A 1 3.59 -22.33 -21.69
C MET A 1 4.12 -20.90 -21.64
N PRO A 2 3.56 -19.94 -22.38
CA PRO A 2 3.98 -18.55 -22.30
C PRO A 2 3.69 -18.01 -20.89
N LYS A 3 4.67 -17.26 -20.34
CA LYS A 3 4.49 -16.64 -19.00
C LYS A 3 3.37 -15.60 -19.02
N LEU A 4 2.54 -15.58 -17.97
CA LEU A 4 1.59 -14.51 -17.73
C LEU A 4 2.31 -13.18 -17.54
N ILE A 5 1.68 -12.08 -17.98
CA ILE A 5 2.31 -10.75 -17.97
C ILE A 5 1.81 -9.95 -16.78
N VAL A 6 2.76 -9.43 -16.01
CA VAL A 6 2.55 -8.46 -14.93
C VAL A 6 3.07 -7.10 -15.40
N ILE A 7 2.21 -6.08 -15.41
CA ILE A 7 2.66 -4.70 -15.52
C ILE A 7 2.96 -4.20 -14.11
N SER A 8 4.17 -3.72 -13.91
CA SER A 8 4.61 -3.12 -12.65
C SER A 8 4.67 -1.60 -12.77
N ASP A 9 3.87 -0.90 -11.97
CA ASP A 9 3.81 0.56 -11.88
C ASP A 9 3.76 1.01 -10.41
N PRO A 10 4.79 0.71 -9.62
CA PRO A 10 4.76 0.93 -8.18
C PRO A 10 5.07 2.37 -7.75
N TYR A 11 5.21 3.31 -8.69
CA TYR A 11 5.55 4.70 -8.37
C TYR A 11 4.60 5.31 -7.32
N PRO A 12 5.12 6.05 -6.34
CA PRO A 12 6.50 6.55 -6.17
C PRO A 12 7.54 5.52 -5.69
N ARG A 13 7.14 4.31 -5.31
CA ARG A 13 8.03 3.25 -4.86
C ARG A 13 8.77 2.59 -6.04
N THR A 14 9.67 1.68 -5.71
CA THR A 14 10.35 0.80 -6.69
C THR A 14 10.12 -0.67 -6.31
N LEU A 15 10.35 -1.57 -7.25
CA LEU A 15 10.21 -3.01 -6.96
C LEU A 15 11.17 -3.49 -5.86
N ASP A 16 12.35 -2.90 -5.76
CA ASP A 16 13.35 -3.26 -4.76
C ASP A 16 12.97 -2.77 -3.34
N LEU A 17 12.10 -1.76 -3.24
CA LEU A 17 11.52 -1.33 -1.96
C LEU A 17 10.34 -2.21 -1.52
N ILE A 18 9.62 -2.79 -2.48
CA ILE A 18 8.42 -3.60 -2.22
C ILE A 18 8.80 -5.06 -1.94
N PHE A 19 9.80 -5.57 -2.65
CA PHE A 19 10.20 -6.98 -2.59
C PHE A 19 11.60 -7.17 -2.06
N THR A 20 11.81 -8.20 -1.27
CA THR A 20 13.16 -8.72 -1.03
C THR A 20 13.76 -9.26 -2.34
N LYS A 21 15.09 -9.27 -2.46
CA LYS A 21 15.79 -9.81 -3.65
C LYS A 21 15.32 -11.23 -4.02
N LYS A 22 15.09 -12.09 -3.00
CA LYS A 22 14.60 -13.45 -3.19
C LYS A 22 13.20 -13.46 -3.82
N LYS A 23 12.26 -12.68 -3.28
CA LYS A 23 10.86 -12.61 -3.76
C LYS A 23 10.76 -11.96 -5.14
N LEU A 24 11.59 -10.96 -5.42
CA LEU A 24 11.64 -10.34 -6.75
C LEU A 24 12.17 -11.34 -7.82
N LYS A 25 13.17 -12.15 -7.47
CA LYS A 25 13.67 -13.22 -8.36
C LYS A 25 12.59 -14.28 -8.61
N GLU A 26 11.86 -14.67 -7.58
CA GLU A 26 10.73 -15.60 -7.67
C GLU A 26 9.64 -15.06 -8.60
N LEU A 27 9.21 -13.80 -8.41
CA LEU A 27 8.22 -13.13 -9.26
C LEU A 27 8.64 -13.15 -10.73
N LYS A 28 9.89 -12.75 -11.04
CA LYS A 28 10.44 -12.72 -12.40
C LYS A 28 10.63 -14.11 -13.02
N SER A 29 10.77 -15.15 -12.19
CA SER A 29 10.85 -16.53 -12.68
C SER A 29 9.48 -17.04 -13.16
N MET A 30 8.41 -16.70 -12.46
CA MET A 30 7.03 -17.15 -12.74
C MET A 30 6.33 -16.29 -13.81
N TYR A 31 6.60 -14.99 -13.83
CA TYR A 31 5.88 -14.02 -14.65
C TYR A 31 6.84 -13.23 -15.56
N LYS A 32 6.29 -12.74 -16.68
CA LYS A 32 6.95 -11.71 -17.49
C LYS A 32 6.58 -10.34 -16.90
N VAL A 33 7.52 -9.72 -16.21
CA VAL A 33 7.32 -8.40 -15.60
C VAL A 33 7.71 -7.31 -16.60
N ILE A 34 6.78 -6.37 -16.85
CA ILE A 34 6.99 -5.18 -17.69
C ILE A 34 6.82 -3.96 -16.78
N THR A 35 7.85 -3.13 -16.65
CA THR A 35 7.79 -1.93 -15.82
C THR A 35 7.26 -0.76 -16.63
N ALA A 36 6.25 -0.08 -16.08
CA ALA A 36 5.72 1.15 -16.66
C ALA A 36 6.74 2.29 -16.50
N PRO A 37 6.86 3.19 -17.48
CA PRO A 37 7.73 4.35 -17.39
C PRO A 37 7.20 5.36 -16.37
N LYS A 38 8.05 6.27 -15.89
CA LYS A 38 7.64 7.35 -14.98
C LYS A 38 6.76 8.40 -15.66
N THR A 39 6.99 8.63 -16.95
CA THR A 39 6.27 9.59 -17.80
C THR A 39 5.53 8.87 -18.92
N ASN A 40 4.56 9.54 -19.54
CA ASN A 40 3.78 8.99 -20.65
C ASN A 40 3.06 7.66 -20.33
N LYS A 41 2.62 7.49 -19.10
CA LYS A 41 1.97 6.26 -18.61
C LYS A 41 0.71 5.93 -19.41
N THR A 42 -0.13 6.91 -19.72
CA THR A 42 -1.35 6.70 -20.51
C THR A 42 -1.08 6.03 -21.84
N GLU A 43 -0.08 6.51 -22.56
CA GLU A 43 0.31 5.94 -23.86
C GLU A 43 0.88 4.52 -23.69
N PHE A 44 1.66 4.30 -22.64
CA PHE A 44 2.17 2.97 -22.29
C PHE A 44 1.03 2.00 -22.02
N TYR A 45 0.00 2.39 -21.24
CA TYR A 45 -1.14 1.52 -20.96
C TYR A 45 -1.98 1.26 -22.20
N LYS A 46 -2.24 2.26 -23.03
CA LYS A 46 -2.94 2.08 -24.32
C LYS A 46 -2.27 1.00 -25.18
N LYS A 47 -0.93 0.93 -25.17
CA LYS A 47 -0.14 -0.04 -25.97
C LYS A 47 0.07 -1.40 -25.33
N ASN A 48 -0.10 -1.55 -24.01
CA ASN A 48 0.34 -2.75 -23.32
C ASN A 48 -0.76 -3.45 -22.52
N ILE A 49 -1.85 -2.78 -22.18
CA ILE A 49 -2.85 -3.31 -21.25
C ILE A 49 -3.56 -4.57 -21.76
N TYR A 50 -3.75 -4.69 -23.07
CA TYR A 50 -4.43 -5.83 -23.69
C TYR A 50 -3.74 -7.17 -23.44
N LYS A 51 -2.46 -7.17 -23.16
CA LYS A 51 -1.66 -8.36 -22.87
C LYS A 51 -1.45 -8.62 -21.39
N ALA A 52 -1.75 -7.64 -20.52
CA ALA A 52 -1.55 -7.76 -19.09
C ALA A 52 -2.53 -8.74 -18.47
N THR A 53 -2.03 -9.60 -17.59
CA THR A 53 -2.85 -10.46 -16.73
C THR A 53 -3.02 -9.85 -15.36
N PHE A 54 -1.97 -9.20 -14.86
CA PHE A 54 -1.97 -8.51 -13.57
C PHE A 54 -1.32 -7.14 -13.72
N ILE A 55 -1.80 -6.18 -12.92
CA ILE A 55 -1.15 -4.89 -12.73
C ILE A 55 -0.80 -4.77 -11.24
N MET A 56 0.41 -4.34 -10.96
CA MET A 56 0.89 -4.08 -9.60
C MET A 56 1.31 -2.61 -9.50
N GLY A 57 0.52 -1.82 -8.82
CA GLY A 57 0.67 -0.37 -8.74
C GLY A 57 -0.66 0.33 -8.71
N GLN A 58 -0.63 1.65 -8.86
CA GLN A 58 -1.81 2.51 -8.84
C GLN A 58 -1.88 3.42 -10.06
N PRO A 59 -1.98 2.85 -11.27
CA PRO A 59 -2.11 3.64 -12.49
C PRO A 59 -3.46 4.32 -12.59
N SER A 60 -3.53 5.43 -13.33
CA SER A 60 -4.80 6.00 -13.75
C SER A 60 -5.36 5.20 -14.94
N LEU A 61 -6.48 4.53 -14.72
CA LEU A 61 -7.13 3.64 -15.70
C LEU A 61 -8.59 3.99 -15.85
N ASP A 62 -8.89 4.76 -16.87
CA ASP A 62 -10.28 5.04 -17.25
C ASP A 62 -10.94 3.83 -17.94
N LYS A 63 -12.24 3.89 -18.13
CA LYS A 63 -13.03 2.89 -18.82
C LYS A 63 -12.50 2.59 -20.24
N ASN A 64 -11.99 3.60 -20.95
CA ASN A 64 -11.50 3.44 -22.32
C ASN A 64 -10.22 2.58 -22.37
N ILE A 65 -9.36 2.72 -21.36
CA ILE A 65 -8.16 1.90 -21.21
C ILE A 65 -8.55 0.50 -20.74
N LEU A 66 -9.38 0.42 -19.69
CA LEU A 66 -9.83 -0.86 -19.12
C LEU A 66 -10.60 -1.74 -20.11
N SER A 67 -11.37 -1.15 -21.01
CA SER A 67 -12.11 -1.90 -22.03
C SER A 67 -11.21 -2.71 -22.98
N LYS A 68 -9.94 -2.32 -23.11
CA LYS A 68 -8.93 -3.03 -23.89
C LYS A 68 -8.23 -4.14 -23.11
N ALA A 69 -8.43 -4.21 -21.79
CA ALA A 69 -7.73 -5.12 -20.88
C ALA A 69 -8.35 -6.54 -20.86
N LYS A 70 -8.50 -7.18 -22.02
CA LYS A 70 -9.23 -8.45 -22.18
C LYS A 70 -8.70 -9.65 -21.38
N LYS A 71 -7.44 -9.59 -20.92
CA LYS A 71 -6.78 -10.65 -20.16
C LYS A 71 -6.54 -10.27 -18.68
N LEU A 72 -6.91 -9.06 -18.30
CA LEU A 72 -6.65 -8.53 -16.95
C LEU A 72 -7.56 -9.25 -15.94
N LYS A 73 -6.96 -9.82 -14.91
CA LYS A 73 -7.63 -10.53 -13.84
C LYS A 73 -7.61 -9.76 -12.51
N ALA A 74 -6.49 -9.08 -12.23
CA ALA A 74 -6.40 -8.31 -11.00
C ALA A 74 -5.47 -7.11 -11.11
N ILE A 75 -5.78 -6.09 -10.32
CA ILE A 75 -4.96 -4.91 -10.05
C ILE A 75 -4.64 -4.93 -8.55
N ILE A 76 -3.36 -4.88 -8.20
CA ILE A 76 -2.88 -4.90 -6.83
C ILE A 76 -2.37 -3.51 -6.48
N ASN A 77 -3.12 -2.78 -5.66
CA ASN A 77 -2.73 -1.46 -5.19
C ASN A 77 -1.59 -1.58 -4.17
N VAL A 78 -0.44 -1.00 -4.49
CA VAL A 78 0.74 -0.99 -3.60
C VAL A 78 0.63 0.06 -2.49
N GLU A 79 -0.16 1.11 -2.70
CA GLU A 79 -0.49 2.10 -1.67
C GLU A 79 -1.74 1.64 -0.96
N SER A 80 -1.96 1.19 -0.04
CA SER A 80 -3.01 0.57 0.77
C SER A 80 -4.45 1.09 0.59
N ASN A 81 -4.69 2.08 -0.24
CA ASN A 81 -5.99 2.72 -0.38
C ASN A 81 -6.62 2.53 -1.76
N PHE A 82 -7.95 2.60 -1.81
CA PHE A 82 -8.69 2.84 -3.04
C PHE A 82 -8.67 4.35 -3.29
N MET A 83 -7.99 4.75 -4.37
CA MET A 83 -7.85 6.14 -4.77
C MET A 83 -8.76 6.40 -5.98
N ASP A 84 -9.11 7.65 -6.23
CA ASP A 84 -9.88 8.05 -7.42
C ASP A 84 -8.99 8.07 -8.67
N ASN A 85 -8.45 6.90 -9.03
CA ASN A 85 -7.49 6.73 -10.11
C ASN A 85 -7.94 5.72 -11.17
N MET A 86 -9.08 5.05 -10.98
CA MET A 86 -9.59 4.10 -11.97
C MET A 86 -11.10 3.93 -11.89
N ASP A 87 -11.69 3.42 -12.95
CA ASP A 87 -13.10 3.04 -12.99
C ASP A 87 -13.32 1.70 -12.28
N TYR A 88 -13.55 1.75 -10.96
CA TYR A 88 -13.80 0.58 -10.13
C TYR A 88 -15.07 -0.18 -10.53
N ASP A 89 -16.12 0.54 -10.88
CA ASP A 89 -17.39 -0.07 -11.33
C ASP A 89 -17.17 -0.91 -12.57
N TYR A 90 -16.38 -0.40 -13.51
CA TYR A 90 -16.00 -1.18 -14.68
C TYR A 90 -15.21 -2.42 -14.30
N CYS A 91 -14.24 -2.30 -13.41
CA CYS A 91 -13.44 -3.43 -12.94
C CYS A 91 -14.33 -4.54 -12.36
N PHE A 92 -15.19 -4.21 -11.41
CA PHE A 92 -16.04 -5.18 -10.73
C PHE A 92 -17.07 -5.82 -11.67
N LYS A 93 -17.70 -5.05 -12.55
CA LYS A 93 -18.64 -5.57 -13.55
C LYS A 93 -17.98 -6.52 -14.55
N ASN A 94 -16.68 -6.40 -14.77
CA ASN A 94 -15.93 -7.24 -15.71
C ASN A 94 -15.03 -8.28 -15.01
N SER A 95 -15.30 -8.59 -13.75
CA SER A 95 -14.55 -9.58 -12.94
C SER A 95 -13.03 -9.29 -12.87
N ILE A 96 -12.66 -8.02 -12.86
CA ILE A 96 -11.29 -7.58 -12.60
C ILE A 96 -11.20 -7.29 -11.10
N HIS A 97 -10.47 -8.11 -10.37
CA HIS A 97 -10.29 -7.91 -8.94
C HIS A 97 -9.37 -6.73 -8.67
N VAL A 98 -9.79 -5.82 -7.78
CA VAL A 98 -8.92 -4.75 -7.28
C VAL A 98 -8.61 -5.05 -5.83
N ILE A 99 -7.33 -5.22 -5.52
CA ILE A 99 -6.85 -5.67 -4.21
C ILE A 99 -6.05 -4.52 -3.58
N ALA A 100 -6.43 -4.13 -2.37
CA ALA A 100 -5.67 -3.19 -1.54
C ALA A 100 -4.86 -3.95 -0.49
N THR A 101 -3.69 -3.44 -0.12
CA THR A 101 -2.81 -4.06 0.88
C THR A 101 -3.08 -3.60 2.31
N SER A 102 -4.06 -2.71 2.53
CA SER A 102 -4.45 -2.16 3.85
C SER A 102 -4.61 -3.21 4.96
N PRO A 103 -5.26 -4.37 4.74
CA PRO A 103 -5.45 -5.35 5.81
C PRO A 103 -4.15 -5.86 6.43
N VAL A 104 -3.04 -5.86 5.67
CA VAL A 104 -1.73 -6.29 6.16
C VAL A 104 -1.17 -5.34 7.24
N PHE A 105 -1.51 -4.06 7.15
CA PHE A 105 -1.00 -3.01 8.03
C PHE A 105 -2.00 -2.59 9.11
N SER A 106 -3.23 -3.07 9.07
CA SER A 106 -4.31 -2.61 9.97
C SER A 106 -3.96 -2.81 11.45
N LYS A 107 -3.46 -3.98 11.82
CA LYS A 107 -3.12 -4.30 13.21
C LYS A 107 -1.95 -3.45 13.73
N PRO A 108 -0.77 -3.43 13.09
CA PRO A 108 0.34 -2.60 13.59
C PRO A 108 0.04 -1.09 13.60
N VAL A 109 -0.79 -0.61 12.68
CA VAL A 109 -1.24 0.81 12.69
C VAL A 109 -2.15 1.07 13.88
N ALA A 110 -3.09 0.18 14.18
CA ALA A 110 -3.98 0.31 15.33
C ALA A 110 -3.19 0.25 16.65
N GLU A 111 -2.23 -0.67 16.78
CA GLU A 111 -1.35 -0.77 17.95
C GLU A 111 -0.50 0.50 18.14
N MET A 112 0.04 1.06 17.08
CA MET A 112 0.78 2.32 17.12
C MET A 112 -0.12 3.48 17.55
N ALA A 113 -1.33 3.61 16.99
CA ALA A 113 -2.29 4.64 17.34
C ALA A 113 -2.67 4.57 18.82
N LEU A 114 -2.94 3.37 19.34
CA LEU A 114 -3.22 3.15 20.76
C LEU A 114 -2.02 3.54 21.64
N GLY A 115 -0.83 3.09 21.29
CA GLY A 115 0.40 3.42 22.01
C GLY A 115 0.67 4.93 22.06
N MET A 116 0.49 5.63 20.96
CA MET A 116 0.61 7.10 20.91
C MET A 116 -0.45 7.80 21.76
N THR A 117 -1.70 7.32 21.71
CA THR A 117 -2.79 7.87 22.53
C THR A 117 -2.47 7.71 24.02
N LEU A 118 -2.08 6.53 24.46
CA LEU A 118 -1.69 6.30 25.86
C LEU A 118 -0.46 7.12 26.27
N SER A 119 0.52 7.25 25.40
CA SER A 119 1.71 8.07 25.66
C SER A 119 1.34 9.56 25.88
N LEU A 120 0.42 10.07 25.08
CA LEU A 120 -0.08 11.45 25.23
C LEU A 120 -0.91 11.63 26.51
N LEU A 121 -1.90 10.76 26.71
CA LEU A 121 -2.81 10.84 27.87
C LEU A 121 -2.08 10.72 29.20
N ARG A 122 -1.04 9.90 29.27
CA ARG A 122 -0.25 9.66 30.49
C ARG A 122 1.04 10.46 30.55
N ASN A 123 1.24 11.38 29.61
CA ASN A 123 2.43 12.24 29.54
C ASN A 123 3.76 11.45 29.61
N ILE A 124 3.79 10.22 29.05
CA ILE A 124 4.91 9.27 29.21
C ILE A 124 6.22 9.85 28.68
N HIS A 125 6.19 10.58 27.56
CA HIS A 125 7.38 11.15 26.94
C HIS A 125 8.03 12.23 27.80
N ASN A 126 7.25 13.10 28.47
CA ASN A 126 7.80 14.09 29.39
C ASN A 126 8.29 13.43 30.68
N ALA A 127 7.50 12.50 31.24
CA ALA A 127 7.92 11.75 32.44
C ALA A 127 9.26 11.00 32.20
N HIS A 128 9.41 10.39 31.02
CA HIS A 128 10.69 9.76 30.64
C HIS A 128 11.85 10.76 30.56
N SER A 129 11.62 11.92 29.93
CA SER A 129 12.63 12.99 29.83
C SER A 129 13.03 13.51 31.20
N ASP A 130 12.08 13.70 32.10
CA ASP A 130 12.29 14.20 33.47
C ASP A 130 13.05 13.15 34.32
N PHE A 131 12.68 11.88 34.16
CA PHE A 131 13.38 10.78 34.83
C PHE A 131 14.88 10.72 34.44
N ILE A 132 15.21 10.86 33.14
CA ILE A 132 16.59 10.89 32.67
C ILE A 132 17.37 12.08 33.28
N LYS A 133 16.70 13.21 33.53
CA LYS A 133 17.31 14.39 34.17
C LYS A 133 17.38 14.26 35.69
N GLY A 134 16.96 13.13 36.25
CA GLY A 134 16.93 12.90 37.70
C GLY A 134 15.76 13.60 38.42
N CYS A 135 14.75 14.04 37.66
CA CYS A 135 13.56 14.67 38.19
C CYS A 135 12.44 13.65 38.31
N LEU A 136 12.08 13.23 39.51
CA LEU A 136 10.92 12.40 39.79
C LEU A 136 9.72 13.30 40.16
N LEU A 137 8.94 13.68 39.14
CA LEU A 137 7.69 14.36 39.36
C LEU A 137 6.58 13.30 39.52
N TYR A 138 6.08 13.16 40.74
CA TYR A 138 4.81 12.46 40.97
C TYR A 138 3.67 13.35 40.46
N THR A 139 3.32 13.18 39.20
CA THR A 139 2.15 13.87 38.63
C THR A 139 0.94 12.98 38.82
N SER A 140 0.07 13.35 39.73
CA SER A 140 -1.15 12.71 40.15
C SER A 140 -0.99 11.41 40.96
N ASP A 141 -0.99 11.58 42.25
CA ASP A 141 -1.41 10.51 43.14
C ASP A 141 -2.94 10.37 42.98
N ALA A 142 -3.37 9.21 42.50
CA ALA A 142 -4.80 8.88 42.40
C ALA A 142 -5.49 8.83 43.80
N ALA A 143 -4.72 8.95 44.89
CA ALA A 143 -5.22 9.05 46.25
C ALA A 143 -5.60 10.49 46.63
N ASP A 144 -5.08 11.51 45.96
CA ASP A 144 -5.41 12.92 46.26
C ASP A 144 -6.69 13.38 45.56
N ASP A 145 -7.19 12.66 44.56
CA ASP A 145 -8.44 12.97 43.88
C ASP A 145 -9.71 12.43 44.62
N LEU A 146 -9.54 11.87 45.84
CA LEU A 146 -10.60 11.30 46.66
C LEU A 146 -10.87 12.08 47.96
N LEU A 147 -10.36 13.32 48.10
CA LEU A 147 -10.66 14.17 49.25
C LEU A 147 -11.44 15.41 48.84
#